data_db7fb7e2738ba6192dd77a2f0a77d576
#
_entry.id   db7fb7e2738ba6192dd77a2f0a77d576
#
_cell.length_a   1.000
_cell.length_b   1.000
_cell.length_c   1.000
_cell.angle_alpha   90.00
_cell.angle_beta   90.00
_cell.angle_gamma   90.00
#
_symmetry.space_group_name_H-M   'P 1'
#
loop_
_entity.id
_entity.type
_entity.pdbx_description
1 polymer ?
#
loop_
_entity_poly.entity_id
_entity_poly.type
_entity_poly.pdbx_seq_one_letter_code
_entity_poly.pdbx_strand_id
1 'polypeptide(L)'
;YQAYQQVCSKDPCYAPAMLSMASYYEKKGMDSLYRAQLDSLLLNRKVESRTKVNIMRQLIYRSERGDRDSTKIVGLFDSMLEQEQENADVAMLAAQYLLSKRMDEAAKPVLWKVVDIDPENKPARLQLLSFAISKEDLNEVIKICAPAVEYMPEALEFYYYWGLAHYQQDQKDEAMEVFQKGIRQVGPESDKNMASDFYSILGDLYHQKKMNAEAYAAYDSALVYRP
;
A
#
# COMPACT_ATOMS: atom_id res chain seq x y z
N TYR A 1 18.65 -17.05 31.54
CA TYR A 1 17.99 -15.82 31.98
C TYR A 1 19.00 -14.77 32.43
N GLN A 2 19.84 -15.04 33.45
CA GLN A 2 20.82 -14.08 33.99
C GLN A 2 21.75 -13.51 32.91
N ALA A 3 22.25 -14.34 31.97
CA ALA A 3 23.09 -13.90 30.87
C ALA A 3 22.38 -12.86 29.97
N TYR A 4 21.11 -13.07 29.66
CA TYR A 4 20.33 -12.12 28.84
C TYR A 4 20.05 -10.82 29.59
N GLN A 5 19.79 -10.88 30.90
CA GLN A 5 19.66 -9.69 31.74
C GLN A 5 20.96 -8.85 31.75
N GLN A 6 22.11 -9.49 31.83
CA GLN A 6 23.41 -8.80 31.77
C GLN A 6 23.65 -8.13 30.40
N VAL A 7 23.22 -8.78 29.31
CA VAL A 7 23.31 -8.19 27.97
C VAL A 7 22.38 -6.98 27.86
N CYS A 8 21.11 -7.11 28.26
CA CYS A 8 20.15 -5.99 28.22
C CYS A 8 20.54 -4.84 29.17
N SER A 9 21.26 -5.09 30.26
CA SER A 9 21.78 -4.03 31.12
C SER A 9 22.92 -3.23 30.48
N LYS A 10 23.70 -3.85 29.60
CA LYS A 10 24.80 -3.21 28.86
C LYS A 10 24.31 -2.56 27.57
N ASP A 11 23.38 -3.22 26.88
CA ASP A 11 22.72 -2.72 25.67
C ASP A 11 21.20 -3.00 25.76
N PRO A 12 20.44 -2.00 26.25
CA PRO A 12 19.00 -2.12 26.38
C PRO A 12 18.25 -2.25 25.04
N CYS A 13 18.95 -2.08 23.92
CA CYS A 13 18.36 -2.15 22.57
C CYS A 13 18.77 -3.40 21.81
N TYR A 14 19.51 -4.32 22.44
CA TYR A 14 19.94 -5.55 21.78
C TYR A 14 18.76 -6.53 21.60
N ALA A 15 18.11 -6.42 20.45
CA ALA A 15 16.89 -7.14 20.11
C ALA A 15 16.95 -8.65 20.33
N PRO A 16 18.05 -9.39 20.00
CA PRO A 16 18.11 -10.84 20.25
C PRO A 16 17.99 -11.22 21.74
N ALA A 17 18.61 -10.44 22.65
CA ALA A 17 18.51 -10.69 24.08
C ALA A 17 17.11 -10.37 24.61
N MET A 18 16.51 -9.26 24.15
CA MET A 18 15.15 -8.87 24.50
C MET A 18 14.13 -9.93 24.06
N LEU A 19 14.26 -10.47 22.85
CA LEU A 19 13.40 -11.56 22.35
C LEU A 19 13.59 -12.86 23.16
N SER A 20 14.82 -13.17 23.52
CA SER A 20 15.10 -14.35 24.36
C SER A 20 14.48 -14.22 25.74
N MET A 21 14.47 -13.00 26.32
CA MET A 21 13.77 -12.71 27.57
C MET A 21 12.26 -12.81 27.42
N ALA A 22 11.70 -12.25 26.36
CA ALA A 22 10.28 -12.40 26.06
C ALA A 22 9.88 -13.88 25.96
N SER A 23 10.62 -14.68 25.19
CA SER A 23 10.38 -16.12 25.06
C SER A 23 10.50 -16.87 26.40
N TYR A 24 11.38 -16.43 27.28
CA TYR A 24 11.48 -17.00 28.63
C TYR A 24 10.22 -16.70 29.46
N TYR A 25 9.73 -15.44 29.45
CA TYR A 25 8.52 -15.06 30.16
C TYR A 25 7.28 -15.79 29.64
N GLU A 26 7.16 -15.92 28.31
CA GLU A 26 6.10 -16.69 27.66
C GLU A 26 6.06 -18.15 28.15
N LYS A 27 7.23 -18.85 28.14
CA LYS A 27 7.35 -20.23 28.61
C LYS A 27 7.06 -20.42 30.11
N LYS A 28 7.20 -19.37 30.89
CA LYS A 28 6.88 -19.36 32.33
C LYS A 28 5.46 -18.93 32.64
N GLY A 29 4.64 -18.58 31.62
CA GLY A 29 3.29 -18.07 31.80
C GLY A 29 3.23 -16.68 32.48
N MET A 30 4.31 -15.90 32.34
CA MET A 30 4.43 -14.56 32.92
C MET A 30 3.96 -13.52 31.89
N ASP A 31 2.66 -13.54 31.55
CA ASP A 31 2.08 -12.78 30.44
C ASP A 31 2.32 -11.27 30.53
N SER A 32 2.25 -10.69 31.71
CA SER A 32 2.50 -9.25 31.90
C SER A 32 3.94 -8.86 31.58
N LEU A 33 4.91 -9.68 32.00
CA LEU A 33 6.33 -9.44 31.71
C LEU A 33 6.66 -9.72 30.25
N TYR A 34 6.03 -10.69 29.63
CA TYR A 34 6.13 -10.97 28.20
C TYR A 34 5.67 -9.77 27.37
N ARG A 35 4.48 -9.21 27.67
CA ARG A 35 3.95 -8.02 27.00
C ARG A 35 4.86 -6.81 27.19
N ALA A 36 5.23 -6.51 28.43
CA ALA A 36 6.13 -5.40 28.72
C ALA A 36 7.47 -5.49 27.97
N GLN A 37 8.00 -6.72 27.79
CA GLN A 37 9.23 -6.94 27.06
C GLN A 37 9.04 -6.72 25.54
N LEU A 38 7.90 -7.17 24.97
CA LEU A 38 7.57 -6.92 23.55
C LEU A 38 7.35 -5.44 23.30
N ASP A 39 6.59 -4.75 24.16
CA ASP A 39 6.35 -3.32 24.04
C ASP A 39 7.66 -2.54 24.11
N SER A 40 8.52 -2.87 25.07
CA SER A 40 9.85 -2.27 25.20
C SER A 40 10.71 -2.44 23.96
N LEU A 41 10.56 -3.53 23.23
CA LEU A 41 11.30 -3.82 22.01
C LEU A 41 10.67 -3.17 20.77
N LEU A 42 9.37 -3.36 20.58
CA LEU A 42 8.66 -2.90 19.37
C LEU A 42 8.44 -1.39 19.35
N LEU A 43 8.24 -0.77 20.53
CA LEU A 43 8.05 0.68 20.66
C LEU A 43 9.37 1.44 20.81
N ASN A 44 10.50 0.76 20.90
CA ASN A 44 11.79 1.41 21.01
C ASN A 44 12.21 2.04 19.67
N ARG A 45 12.38 3.37 19.64
CA ARG A 45 12.80 4.11 18.44
C ARG A 45 14.22 3.77 17.95
N LYS A 46 15.08 3.21 18.82
CA LYS A 46 16.43 2.78 18.44
C LYS A 46 16.47 1.41 17.75
N VAL A 47 15.38 0.67 17.77
CA VAL A 47 15.26 -0.61 17.08
C VAL A 47 14.80 -0.34 15.66
N GLU A 48 15.62 -0.77 14.68
CA GLU A 48 15.37 -0.59 13.26
C GLU A 48 14.04 -1.21 12.82
N SER A 49 13.33 -0.55 11.89
CA SER A 49 12.05 -1.02 11.33
C SER A 49 12.13 -2.44 10.79
N ARG A 50 13.21 -2.80 10.12
CA ARG A 50 13.44 -4.17 9.61
C ARG A 50 13.42 -5.21 10.74
N THR A 51 14.02 -4.91 11.88
CA THR A 51 14.02 -5.80 13.05
C THR A 51 12.61 -5.95 13.62
N LYS A 52 11.89 -4.84 13.76
CA LYS A 52 10.48 -4.83 14.21
C LYS A 52 9.59 -5.67 13.29
N VAL A 53 9.73 -5.50 11.99
CA VAL A 53 9.00 -6.29 10.96
C VAL A 53 9.30 -7.79 11.10
N ASN A 54 10.56 -8.18 11.27
CA ASN A 54 10.92 -9.59 11.45
C ASN A 54 10.31 -10.19 12.72
N ILE A 55 10.29 -9.44 13.81
CA ILE A 55 9.67 -9.86 15.06
C ILE A 55 8.16 -10.02 14.87
N MET A 56 7.50 -9.04 14.27
CA MET A 56 6.06 -9.10 14.01
C MET A 56 5.69 -10.30 13.11
N ARG A 57 6.47 -10.57 12.08
CA ARG A 57 6.27 -11.78 11.24
C ARG A 57 6.36 -13.07 12.04
N GLN A 58 7.30 -13.17 12.98
CA GLN A 58 7.41 -14.35 13.86
C GLN A 58 6.20 -14.45 14.81
N LEU A 59 5.74 -13.34 15.37
CA LEU A 59 4.57 -13.30 16.24
C LEU A 59 3.30 -13.68 15.48
N ILE A 60 3.11 -13.15 14.26
CA ILE A 60 2.02 -13.53 13.36
C ILE A 60 2.06 -15.05 13.10
N TYR A 61 3.22 -15.57 12.68
CA TYR A 61 3.35 -17.00 12.39
C TYR A 61 2.98 -17.88 13.57
N ARG A 62 3.38 -17.50 14.80
CA ARG A 62 3.03 -18.24 16.02
C ARG A 62 1.53 -18.16 16.33
N SER A 63 0.92 -16.97 16.21
CA SER A 63 -0.50 -16.76 16.43
C SER A 63 -1.35 -17.59 15.47
N GLU A 64 -0.97 -17.65 14.18
CA GLU A 64 -1.68 -18.44 13.18
C GLU A 64 -1.66 -19.95 13.45
N ARG A 65 -0.65 -20.45 14.14
CA ARG A 65 -0.52 -21.86 14.51
C ARG A 65 -1.10 -22.20 15.89
N GLY A 66 -1.36 -21.20 16.71
CA GLY A 66 -1.91 -21.32 18.04
C GLY A 66 -3.42 -21.06 18.11
N ASP A 67 -3.78 -20.11 18.92
CA ASP A 67 -5.18 -19.71 19.19
C ASP A 67 -5.86 -18.93 18.07
N ARG A 68 -5.10 -18.51 17.06
CA ARG A 68 -5.54 -17.65 15.94
C ARG A 68 -6.19 -16.32 16.37
N ASP A 69 -5.90 -15.88 17.58
CA ASP A 69 -6.39 -14.59 18.09
C ASP A 69 -5.62 -13.43 17.44
N SER A 70 -6.27 -12.77 16.48
CA SER A 70 -5.69 -11.62 15.78
C SER A 70 -5.66 -10.36 16.64
N THR A 71 -6.43 -10.28 17.72
CA THR A 71 -6.59 -9.07 18.55
C THR A 71 -5.26 -8.62 19.14
N LYS A 72 -4.43 -9.55 19.61
CA LYS A 72 -3.10 -9.24 20.16
C LYS A 72 -2.17 -8.67 19.11
N ILE A 73 -2.17 -9.24 17.90
CA ILE A 73 -1.31 -8.78 16.79
C ILE A 73 -1.75 -7.40 16.32
N VAL A 74 -3.07 -7.17 16.17
CA VAL A 74 -3.62 -5.86 15.80
C VAL A 74 -3.25 -4.82 16.85
N GLY A 75 -3.43 -5.10 18.14
CA GLY A 75 -3.07 -4.18 19.22
C GLY A 75 -1.58 -3.80 19.25
N LEU A 76 -0.67 -4.73 18.89
CA LEU A 76 0.75 -4.41 18.74
C LEU A 76 1.00 -3.47 17.56
N PHE A 77 0.36 -3.71 16.40
CA PHE A 77 0.46 -2.81 15.26
C PHE A 77 -0.09 -1.43 15.59
N ASP A 78 -1.26 -1.33 16.22
CA ASP A 78 -1.83 -0.05 16.61
C ASP A 78 -0.86 0.75 17.48
N SER A 79 -0.31 0.14 18.53
CA SER A 79 0.67 0.78 19.40
C SER A 79 1.94 1.22 18.66
N MET A 80 2.41 0.42 17.69
CA MET A 80 3.57 0.79 16.87
C MET A 80 3.27 1.95 15.93
N LEU A 81 2.07 1.97 15.32
CA LEU A 81 1.65 2.96 14.34
C LEU A 81 1.21 4.29 14.96
N GLU A 82 0.97 4.35 16.29
CA GLU A 82 0.82 5.60 17.03
C GLU A 82 2.12 6.43 17.08
N GLN A 83 3.26 5.76 16.89
CA GLN A 83 4.55 6.41 16.86
C GLN A 83 4.91 6.89 15.45
N GLU A 84 5.75 7.92 15.37
CA GLU A 84 6.37 8.34 14.13
C GLU A 84 7.17 7.18 13.51
N GLN A 85 6.92 6.90 12.25
CA GLN A 85 7.56 5.83 11.51
C GLN A 85 8.74 6.36 10.69
N GLU A 86 9.88 5.66 10.76
CA GLU A 86 11.08 5.98 9.99
C GLU A 86 10.88 5.66 8.49
N ASN A 87 10.11 4.62 8.19
CA ASN A 87 9.74 4.18 6.84
C ASN A 87 8.38 3.44 6.86
N ALA A 88 7.90 3.05 5.69
CA ALA A 88 6.58 2.42 5.55
C ALA A 88 6.52 0.93 5.91
N ASP A 89 7.63 0.28 6.25
CA ASP A 89 7.71 -1.19 6.37
C ASP A 89 6.74 -1.76 7.41
N VAL A 90 6.67 -1.14 8.59
CA VAL A 90 5.77 -1.58 9.67
C VAL A 90 4.31 -1.36 9.28
N ALA A 91 3.98 -0.20 8.71
CA ALA A 91 2.64 0.12 8.26
C ALA A 91 2.20 -0.81 7.13
N MET A 92 3.10 -1.11 6.18
CA MET A 92 2.82 -2.04 5.08
C MET A 92 2.57 -3.46 5.58
N LEU A 93 3.36 -3.95 6.55
CA LEU A 93 3.13 -5.26 7.16
C LEU A 93 1.78 -5.30 7.91
N ALA A 94 1.44 -4.24 8.64
CA ALA A 94 0.16 -4.13 9.33
C ALA A 94 -1.02 -4.17 8.35
N ALA A 95 -0.95 -3.39 7.26
CA ALA A 95 -1.97 -3.39 6.21
C ALA A 95 -2.14 -4.78 5.58
N GLN A 96 -1.04 -5.44 5.21
CA GLN A 96 -1.06 -6.80 4.67
C GLN A 96 -1.70 -7.80 5.64
N TYR A 97 -1.38 -7.69 6.93
CA TYR A 97 -1.98 -8.56 7.95
C TYR A 97 -3.50 -8.34 8.06
N LEU A 98 -3.93 -7.08 8.16
CA LEU A 98 -5.36 -6.72 8.22
C LEU A 98 -6.12 -7.24 7.00
N LEU A 99 -5.58 -7.06 5.80
CA LEU A 99 -6.15 -7.58 4.55
C LEU A 99 -6.26 -9.10 4.56
N SER A 100 -5.23 -9.81 5.05
CA SER A 100 -5.25 -11.27 5.17
C SER A 100 -6.37 -11.76 6.10
N LYS A 101 -6.79 -10.93 7.05
CA LYS A 101 -7.90 -11.17 7.98
C LYS A 101 -9.24 -10.65 7.48
N ARG A 102 -9.32 -10.10 6.26
CA ARG A 102 -10.50 -9.45 5.68
C ARG A 102 -11.02 -8.27 6.51
N MET A 103 -10.10 -7.57 7.17
CA MET A 103 -10.39 -6.37 7.97
C MET A 103 -10.17 -5.12 7.10
N ASP A 104 -10.86 -5.04 5.97
CA ASP A 104 -10.61 -4.05 4.91
C ASP A 104 -10.80 -2.61 5.42
N GLU A 105 -11.82 -2.36 6.24
CA GLU A 105 -12.08 -1.03 6.79
C GLU A 105 -10.96 -0.58 7.77
N ALA A 106 -10.33 -1.51 8.48
CA ALA A 106 -9.18 -1.20 9.33
C ALA A 106 -7.88 -1.08 8.50
N ALA A 107 -7.77 -1.81 7.39
CA ALA A 107 -6.60 -1.74 6.52
C ALA A 107 -6.50 -0.41 5.75
N LYS A 108 -7.64 0.17 5.35
CA LYS A 108 -7.69 1.40 4.53
C LYS A 108 -6.91 2.58 5.15
N PRO A 109 -7.13 3.00 6.40
CA PRO A 109 -6.35 4.09 7.00
C PRO A 109 -4.86 3.76 7.16
N VAL A 110 -4.52 2.49 7.36
CA VAL A 110 -3.11 2.06 7.43
C VAL A 110 -2.44 2.15 6.05
N LEU A 111 -3.13 1.78 4.97
CA LEU A 111 -2.64 1.95 3.60
C LEU A 111 -2.44 3.42 3.24
N TRP A 112 -3.33 4.32 3.67
CA TRP A 112 -3.11 5.76 3.50
C TRP A 112 -1.85 6.21 4.25
N LYS A 113 -1.63 5.72 5.48
CA LYS A 113 -0.39 6.00 6.22
C LYS A 113 0.86 5.49 5.49
N VAL A 114 0.78 4.33 4.83
CA VAL A 114 1.88 3.84 3.95
C VAL A 114 2.17 4.83 2.84
N VAL A 115 1.14 5.32 2.14
CA VAL A 115 1.27 6.26 1.01
C VAL A 115 1.77 7.63 1.47
N ASP A 116 1.41 8.07 2.67
CA ASP A 116 1.90 9.34 3.26
C ASP A 116 3.41 9.26 3.58
N ILE A 117 3.90 8.10 4.02
CA ILE A 117 5.32 7.89 4.34
C ILE A 117 6.14 7.61 3.08
N ASP A 118 5.59 6.80 2.17
CA ASP A 118 6.21 6.35 0.92
C ASP A 118 5.25 6.58 -0.25
N PRO A 119 5.27 7.79 -0.86
CA PRO A 119 4.38 8.13 -1.96
C PRO A 119 4.53 7.28 -3.22
N GLU A 120 5.67 6.62 -3.40
CA GLU A 120 5.95 5.71 -4.51
C GLU A 120 5.50 4.27 -4.23
N ASN A 121 4.82 4.02 -3.11
CA ASN A 121 4.36 2.68 -2.75
C ASN A 121 3.19 2.23 -3.63
N LYS A 122 3.53 1.75 -4.81
CA LYS A 122 2.56 1.28 -5.82
C LYS A 122 1.61 0.21 -5.27
N PRO A 123 2.06 -0.83 -4.53
CA PRO A 123 1.16 -1.84 -3.97
C PRO A 123 0.09 -1.25 -3.03
N ALA A 124 0.45 -0.30 -2.16
CA ALA A 124 -0.50 0.34 -1.27
C ALA A 124 -1.52 1.18 -2.04
N ARG A 125 -1.08 1.95 -3.04
CA ARG A 125 -1.98 2.74 -3.90
C ARG A 125 -2.93 1.87 -4.71
N LEU A 126 -2.46 0.75 -5.27
CA LEU A 126 -3.31 -0.17 -6.02
C LEU A 126 -4.36 -0.83 -5.12
N GLN A 127 -4.02 -1.13 -3.87
CA GLN A 127 -4.99 -1.67 -2.92
C GLN A 127 -6.06 -0.63 -2.54
N LEU A 128 -5.67 0.62 -2.29
CA LEU A 128 -6.60 1.73 -2.07
C LEU A 128 -7.50 1.95 -3.29
N LEU A 129 -6.93 1.94 -4.48
CA LEU A 129 -7.66 2.06 -5.75
C LEU A 129 -8.68 0.93 -5.91
N SER A 130 -8.31 -0.31 -5.60
CA SER A 130 -9.23 -1.46 -5.62
C SER A 130 -10.43 -1.24 -4.69
N PHE A 131 -10.23 -0.68 -3.51
CA PHE A 131 -11.32 -0.34 -2.60
C PHE A 131 -12.22 0.76 -3.15
N ALA A 132 -11.64 1.82 -3.71
CA ALA A 132 -12.40 2.92 -4.30
C ALA A 132 -13.26 2.45 -5.49
N ILE A 133 -12.69 1.62 -6.36
CA ILE A 133 -13.40 1.03 -7.50
C ILE A 133 -14.54 0.12 -7.02
N SER A 134 -14.30 -0.73 -6.03
CA SER A 134 -15.32 -1.65 -5.51
C SER A 134 -16.53 -0.94 -4.86
N LYS A 135 -16.33 0.31 -4.42
CA LYS A 135 -17.35 1.18 -3.84
C LYS A 135 -17.92 2.20 -4.84
N GLU A 136 -17.44 2.17 -6.10
CA GLU A 136 -17.77 3.14 -7.14
C GLU A 136 -17.51 4.60 -6.71
N ASP A 137 -16.53 4.80 -5.82
CA ASP A 137 -16.15 6.13 -5.32
C ASP A 137 -15.17 6.81 -6.28
N LEU A 138 -15.73 7.44 -7.31
CA LEU A 138 -14.95 8.11 -8.36
C LEU A 138 -14.09 9.27 -7.82
N ASN A 139 -14.54 9.96 -6.78
CA ASN A 139 -13.76 11.02 -6.16
C ASN A 139 -12.54 10.47 -5.44
N GLU A 140 -12.69 9.32 -4.75
CA GLU A 140 -11.56 8.65 -4.12
C GLU A 140 -10.58 8.07 -5.16
N VAL A 141 -11.09 7.54 -6.28
CA VAL A 141 -10.24 7.13 -7.42
C VAL A 141 -9.35 8.30 -7.88
N ILE A 142 -9.94 9.49 -8.11
CA ILE A 142 -9.18 10.67 -8.52
C ILE A 142 -8.16 11.07 -7.45
N LYS A 143 -8.55 11.08 -6.17
CA LYS A 143 -7.68 11.40 -5.03
C LYS A 143 -6.46 10.48 -4.92
N ILE A 144 -6.61 9.21 -5.29
CA ILE A 144 -5.52 8.22 -5.26
C ILE A 144 -4.63 8.37 -6.49
N CYS A 145 -5.24 8.49 -7.69
CA CYS A 145 -4.53 8.41 -8.95
C CYS A 145 -3.83 9.71 -9.34
N ALA A 146 -4.45 10.88 -9.12
CA ALA A 146 -3.87 12.15 -9.54
C ALA A 146 -2.49 12.42 -8.89
N PRO A 147 -2.28 12.24 -7.57
CA PRO A 147 -0.94 12.36 -7.00
C PRO A 147 -0.02 11.20 -7.39
N ALA A 148 -0.55 10.00 -7.67
CA ALA A 148 0.26 8.84 -8.01
C ALA A 148 1.12 9.07 -9.25
N VAL A 149 0.57 9.73 -10.27
CA VAL A 149 1.27 10.00 -11.54
C VAL A 149 2.39 11.03 -11.41
N GLU A 150 2.40 11.83 -10.36
CA GLU A 150 3.48 12.77 -10.06
C GLU A 150 4.72 12.04 -9.53
N TYR A 151 4.52 10.99 -8.72
CA TYR A 151 5.58 10.19 -8.14
C TYR A 151 6.00 9.02 -9.04
N MET A 152 5.07 8.46 -9.81
CA MET A 152 5.26 7.29 -10.68
C MET A 152 4.71 7.58 -12.08
N PRO A 153 5.34 8.47 -12.86
CA PRO A 153 4.81 8.90 -14.17
C PRO A 153 4.70 7.77 -15.20
N GLU A 154 5.47 6.69 -15.04
CA GLU A 154 5.42 5.51 -15.93
C GLU A 154 4.28 4.53 -15.56
N ALA A 155 3.61 4.71 -14.44
CA ALA A 155 2.55 3.82 -13.97
C ALA A 155 1.21 4.15 -14.67
N LEU A 156 1.04 3.62 -15.88
CA LEU A 156 -0.08 3.94 -16.77
C LEU A 156 -1.45 3.64 -16.17
N GLU A 157 -1.56 2.64 -15.29
CA GLU A 157 -2.80 2.28 -14.63
C GLU A 157 -3.42 3.44 -13.84
N PHE A 158 -2.61 4.34 -13.25
CA PHE A 158 -3.16 5.47 -12.52
C PHE A 158 -3.74 6.53 -13.46
N TYR A 159 -3.14 6.78 -14.64
CA TYR A 159 -3.77 7.65 -15.66
C TYR A 159 -5.07 7.04 -16.16
N TYR A 160 -5.08 5.71 -16.40
CA TYR A 160 -6.24 5.01 -16.91
C TYR A 160 -7.45 5.18 -15.99
N TYR A 161 -7.32 4.82 -14.72
CA TYR A 161 -8.41 4.95 -13.76
C TYR A 161 -8.78 6.40 -13.44
N TRP A 162 -7.80 7.31 -13.44
CA TRP A 162 -8.04 8.73 -13.27
C TRP A 162 -8.87 9.29 -14.43
N GLY A 163 -8.49 9.02 -15.67
CA GLY A 163 -9.24 9.41 -16.86
C GLY A 163 -10.64 8.81 -16.91
N LEU A 164 -10.78 7.52 -16.58
CA LEU A 164 -12.09 6.86 -16.50
C LEU A 164 -12.99 7.48 -15.43
N ALA A 165 -12.46 7.86 -14.27
CA ALA A 165 -13.24 8.48 -13.22
C ALA A 165 -13.81 9.84 -13.68
N HIS A 166 -13.02 10.67 -14.36
CA HIS A 166 -13.51 11.90 -14.99
C HIS A 166 -14.55 11.62 -16.08
N TYR A 167 -14.29 10.61 -16.92
CA TYR A 167 -15.23 10.25 -17.98
C TYR A 167 -16.60 9.82 -17.43
N GLN A 168 -16.62 9.01 -16.37
CA GLN A 168 -17.85 8.57 -15.71
C GLN A 168 -18.59 9.70 -14.99
N GLN A 169 -17.88 10.77 -14.60
CA GLN A 169 -18.47 11.99 -14.05
C GLN A 169 -18.93 12.98 -15.14
N ASP A 170 -18.91 12.59 -16.42
CA ASP A 170 -19.19 13.44 -17.59
C ASP A 170 -18.25 14.67 -17.75
N GLN A 171 -17.07 14.60 -17.11
CA GLN A 171 -15.99 15.59 -17.19
C GLN A 171 -15.06 15.24 -18.37
N LYS A 172 -15.57 15.44 -19.59
CA LYS A 172 -14.91 14.95 -20.81
C LYS A 172 -13.61 15.66 -21.13
N ASP A 173 -13.49 16.94 -20.80
CA ASP A 173 -12.29 17.73 -21.05
C ASP A 173 -11.14 17.27 -20.13
N GLU A 174 -11.45 17.07 -18.86
CA GLU A 174 -10.51 16.55 -17.86
C GLU A 174 -10.08 15.13 -18.21
N ALA A 175 -11.03 14.27 -18.61
CA ALA A 175 -10.73 12.91 -19.05
C ALA A 175 -9.75 12.90 -20.24
N MET A 176 -10.02 13.75 -21.27
CA MET A 176 -9.13 13.90 -22.43
C MET A 176 -7.73 14.34 -22.03
N GLU A 177 -7.61 15.33 -21.15
CA GLU A 177 -6.31 15.82 -20.68
C GLU A 177 -5.52 14.71 -19.98
N VAL A 178 -6.17 13.93 -19.11
CA VAL A 178 -5.54 12.83 -18.39
C VAL A 178 -5.09 11.73 -19.34
N PHE A 179 -5.94 11.30 -20.28
CA PHE A 179 -5.56 10.29 -21.27
C PHE A 179 -4.43 10.75 -22.18
N GLN A 180 -4.43 12.02 -22.61
CA GLN A 180 -3.32 12.59 -23.38
C GLN A 180 -2.01 12.60 -22.57
N LYS A 181 -2.06 12.90 -21.26
CA LYS A 181 -0.89 12.81 -20.38
C LYS A 181 -0.38 11.37 -20.31
N GLY A 182 -1.27 10.39 -20.11
CA GLY A 182 -0.92 8.98 -20.07
C GLY A 182 -0.29 8.45 -21.34
N ILE A 183 -0.82 8.83 -22.52
CA ILE A 183 -0.27 8.45 -23.82
C ILE A 183 1.19 8.92 -24.00
N ARG A 184 1.55 10.07 -23.47
CA ARG A 184 2.94 10.58 -23.54
C ARG A 184 3.93 9.73 -22.74
N GLN A 185 3.43 8.90 -21.81
CA GLN A 185 4.23 7.97 -21.01
C GLN A 185 4.31 6.57 -21.63
N VAL A 186 3.54 6.31 -22.70
CA VAL A 186 3.59 5.01 -23.39
C VAL A 186 4.93 4.85 -24.08
N GLY A 187 5.67 3.81 -23.70
CA GLY A 187 6.97 3.45 -24.24
C GLY A 187 6.98 2.01 -24.80
N PRO A 188 8.14 1.55 -25.31
CA PRO A 188 8.29 0.22 -25.90
C PRO A 188 7.95 -0.94 -24.94
N GLU A 189 8.17 -0.73 -23.64
CA GLU A 189 7.95 -1.72 -22.58
C GLU A 189 6.55 -1.62 -21.94
N SER A 190 5.72 -0.67 -22.39
CA SER A 190 4.38 -0.46 -21.87
C SER A 190 3.45 -1.61 -22.26
N ASP A 191 2.43 -1.87 -21.41
CA ASP A 191 1.38 -2.84 -21.73
C ASP A 191 0.60 -2.41 -22.97
N LYS A 192 0.66 -3.24 -24.02
CA LYS A 192 0.06 -2.95 -25.32
C LYS A 192 -1.47 -2.86 -25.25
N ASN A 193 -2.10 -3.66 -24.38
CA ASN A 193 -3.54 -3.59 -24.22
C ASN A 193 -3.94 -2.26 -23.59
N MET A 194 -3.23 -1.85 -22.55
CA MET A 194 -3.48 -0.57 -21.89
C MET A 194 -3.23 0.60 -22.84
N ALA A 195 -2.15 0.58 -23.62
CA ALA A 195 -1.90 1.59 -24.65
C ALA A 195 -3.02 1.65 -25.68
N SER A 196 -3.49 0.50 -26.19
CA SER A 196 -4.63 0.43 -27.10
C SER A 196 -5.90 1.00 -26.48
N ASP A 197 -6.18 0.67 -25.21
CA ASP A 197 -7.36 1.17 -24.50
C ASP A 197 -7.33 2.69 -24.31
N PHE A 198 -6.16 3.28 -24.00
CA PHE A 198 -5.99 4.74 -23.95
C PHE A 198 -6.37 5.40 -25.26
N TYR A 199 -5.84 4.91 -26.37
CA TYR A 199 -6.13 5.48 -27.69
C TYR A 199 -7.60 5.27 -28.10
N SER A 200 -8.19 4.12 -27.78
CA SER A 200 -9.60 3.85 -28.06
C SER A 200 -10.52 4.83 -27.34
N ILE A 201 -10.32 5.01 -26.02
CA ILE A 201 -11.13 5.94 -25.22
C ILE A 201 -10.94 7.38 -25.68
N LEU A 202 -9.72 7.76 -26.03
CA LEU A 202 -9.44 9.09 -26.56
C LEU A 202 -10.14 9.30 -27.92
N GLY A 203 -10.17 8.27 -28.76
CA GLY A 203 -10.94 8.27 -30.02
C GLY A 203 -12.43 8.50 -29.79
N ASP A 204 -13.02 7.81 -28.82
CA ASP A 204 -14.42 8.00 -28.44
C ASP A 204 -14.70 9.42 -27.93
N LEU A 205 -13.80 9.97 -27.09
CA LEU A 205 -13.93 11.34 -26.59
C LEU A 205 -13.85 12.38 -27.72
N TYR A 206 -12.90 12.23 -28.67
CA TYR A 206 -12.81 13.08 -29.85
C TYR A 206 -14.06 12.98 -30.72
N HIS A 207 -14.57 11.76 -30.96
CA HIS A 207 -15.77 11.55 -31.75
C HIS A 207 -16.99 12.24 -31.12
N GLN A 208 -17.19 12.11 -29.79
CA GLN A 208 -18.26 12.80 -29.07
C GLN A 208 -18.18 14.34 -29.19
N LYS A 209 -16.95 14.87 -29.32
CA LYS A 209 -16.69 16.30 -29.55
C LYS A 209 -16.75 16.71 -31.03
N LYS A 210 -17.10 15.79 -31.92
CA LYS A 210 -17.12 15.99 -33.38
C LYS A 210 -15.76 16.35 -34.00
N MET A 211 -14.69 15.97 -33.33
CA MET A 211 -13.29 16.07 -33.78
C MET A 211 -12.94 14.76 -34.54
N ASN A 212 -13.53 14.63 -35.74
CA ASN A 212 -13.50 13.35 -36.44
C ASN A 212 -12.09 12.94 -36.93
N ALA A 213 -11.28 13.91 -37.33
CA ALA A 213 -9.90 13.62 -37.80
C ALA A 213 -9.04 13.08 -36.66
N GLU A 214 -9.12 13.69 -35.49
CA GLU A 214 -8.41 13.28 -34.27
C GLU A 214 -8.93 11.93 -33.77
N ALA A 215 -10.25 11.69 -33.86
CA ALA A 215 -10.86 10.42 -33.49
C ALA A 215 -10.31 9.26 -34.37
N TYR A 216 -10.28 9.42 -35.71
CA TYR A 216 -9.72 8.42 -36.59
C TYR A 216 -8.23 8.17 -36.33
N ALA A 217 -7.43 9.21 -36.14
CA ALA A 217 -6.02 9.07 -35.82
C ALA A 217 -5.79 8.33 -34.49
N ALA A 218 -6.66 8.53 -33.49
CA ALA A 218 -6.60 7.81 -32.22
C ALA A 218 -6.98 6.33 -32.41
N TYR A 219 -8.04 6.01 -33.14
CA TYR A 219 -8.41 4.62 -33.41
C TYR A 219 -7.35 3.88 -34.23
N ASP A 220 -6.74 4.50 -35.24
CA ASP A 220 -5.63 3.95 -35.98
C ASP A 220 -4.44 3.64 -35.06
N SER A 221 -4.16 4.53 -34.12
CA SER A 221 -3.11 4.31 -33.11
C SER A 221 -3.45 3.16 -32.18
N ALA A 222 -4.69 2.98 -31.77
CA ALA A 222 -5.14 1.85 -30.95
C ALA A 222 -4.88 0.50 -31.68
N LEU A 223 -5.17 0.44 -32.99
CA LEU A 223 -4.93 -0.75 -33.83
C LEU A 223 -3.45 -1.11 -33.99
N VAL A 224 -2.53 -0.15 -33.86
CA VAL A 224 -1.08 -0.44 -33.86
C VAL A 224 -0.69 -1.32 -32.66
N TYR A 225 -1.31 -1.10 -31.52
CA TYR A 225 -1.03 -1.85 -30.30
C TYR A 225 -1.81 -3.17 -30.21
N ARG A 226 -3.01 -3.18 -30.75
CA ARG A 226 -3.90 -4.38 -30.78
C ARG A 226 -4.67 -4.43 -32.10
N PRO A 227 -4.04 -5.02 -33.15
CA PRO A 227 -4.62 -5.16 -34.49
C PRO A 227 -5.82 -6.12 -34.53
#